data_005cb09043c668a08f2e1495f97ed378
#
_entry.id   005cb09043c668a08f2e1495f97ed378
#
_cell.length_a   1.000
_cell.length_b   1.000
_cell.length_c   1.000
_cell.angle_alpha   90.00
_cell.angle_beta   90.00
_cell.angle_gamma   90.00
#
_symmetry.space_group_name_H-M   'P 1'
#
loop_
_entity.id
_entity.type
_entity.pdbx_description
1 polymer ?
#
loop_
_entity_poly.entity_id
_entity_poly.type
_entity_poly.pdbx_seq_one_letter_code
_entity_poly.pdbx_strand_id
1 'polypeptide(L)'
;MAKRRPAGDGMVRKREDGRWEGRIVIGHKENGEPLFRHVYAKTQKALLDKLHQNIECYRDVELTEDSRMTLGEWLDRWLTEYKEGTIRPGTLANYRRYIELYIKPQLGDKQVSLITQQDVQRMYRRLKKNGRVREHPELDYQLSDATVCHIHLVMHSAMKDAVQAHVIPRNPTEGTTAPKPNYKPKRILTRPELDAFLEVVEQDDVWRDFFQVELMTGLRRGEICGLQWSDFDETAGMLKVCRTLHGQRKGAYTIGETKTNQGMRTIILPHSVVDILRRRKADAIGPWIFPDPVKPEDPVNPGSAYTHMKTLLQHAGLPSIRFHDLRHTFATHALISGVDAKTLSGILGHTNASFTLDTYTHVTSDMQKQACGIVGGFMEDIFGKELKPWQENEKPETEQ
;
A
#
# COMPACT_ATOMS: atom_id res chain seq x y z
N MET A 1 -26.22 48.36 35.42
CA MET A 1 -26.60 46.93 35.27
C MET A 1 -25.91 46.37 34.05
N ALA A 2 -25.09 45.31 34.17
CA ALA A 2 -24.44 44.68 33.02
C ALA A 2 -25.52 44.04 32.13
N LYS A 3 -25.60 44.37 30.83
CA LYS A 3 -26.50 43.80 29.88
C LYS A 3 -26.33 42.28 29.87
N ARG A 4 -27.39 41.52 30.10
CA ARG A 4 -27.40 40.05 29.97
C ARG A 4 -27.09 39.69 28.51
N ARG A 5 -26.12 38.82 28.32
CA ARG A 5 -25.76 38.33 26.97
C ARG A 5 -26.91 37.51 26.38
N PRO A 6 -27.05 37.50 25.02
CA PRO A 6 -28.02 36.66 24.37
C PRO A 6 -27.81 35.18 24.71
N ALA A 7 -28.90 34.39 24.67
CA ALA A 7 -28.81 32.95 24.82
C ALA A 7 -27.99 32.37 23.66
N GLY A 8 -26.99 31.57 23.96
CA GLY A 8 -26.06 30.99 22.97
C GLY A 8 -24.65 31.61 23.00
N ASP A 9 -24.46 32.84 23.51
CA ASP A 9 -23.15 33.52 23.52
C ASP A 9 -22.15 32.97 24.57
N GLY A 10 -22.52 31.94 25.31
CA GLY A 10 -21.70 31.33 26.35
C GLY A 10 -21.54 32.20 27.62
N MET A 11 -21.07 31.60 28.68
CA MET A 11 -20.80 32.27 29.95
C MET A 11 -19.35 32.80 29.94
N VAL A 12 -19.14 34.01 30.51
CA VAL A 12 -17.83 34.63 30.68
C VAL A 12 -17.68 35.10 32.11
N ARG A 13 -16.56 34.72 32.76
CA ARG A 13 -16.22 35.21 34.11
C ARG A 13 -14.72 35.48 34.23
N LYS A 14 -14.33 36.34 35.15
CA LYS A 14 -12.95 36.54 35.56
C LYS A 14 -12.68 35.61 36.75
N ARG A 15 -11.62 34.83 36.71
CA ARG A 15 -11.19 33.93 37.78
C ARG A 15 -10.36 34.69 38.81
N GLU A 16 -10.21 34.11 40.01
CA GLU A 16 -9.36 34.63 41.07
C GLU A 16 -7.88 34.71 40.69
N ASP A 17 -7.44 33.78 39.80
CA ASP A 17 -6.08 33.76 39.26
C ASP A 17 -5.84 34.86 38.16
N GLY A 18 -6.78 35.80 37.97
CA GLY A 18 -6.71 36.90 37.04
C GLY A 18 -7.01 36.56 35.57
N ARG A 19 -7.12 35.29 35.22
CA ARG A 19 -7.48 34.83 33.86
C ARG A 19 -8.99 34.95 33.63
N TRP A 20 -9.34 35.10 32.35
CA TRP A 20 -10.73 35.06 31.92
C TRP A 20 -11.11 33.64 31.47
N GLU A 21 -12.27 33.18 31.93
CA GLU A 21 -12.85 31.90 31.59
C GLU A 21 -14.19 32.12 30.87
N GLY A 22 -14.37 31.39 29.77
CA GLY A 22 -15.64 31.27 29.07
C GLY A 22 -16.04 29.81 28.95
N ARG A 23 -17.34 29.51 28.90
CA ARG A 23 -17.86 28.18 28.62
C ARG A 23 -19.02 28.24 27.65
N ILE A 24 -19.09 27.27 26.75
CA ILE A 24 -20.19 27.04 25.83
C ILE A 24 -20.72 25.63 26.01
N VAL A 25 -21.98 25.41 25.71
CA VAL A 25 -22.56 24.06 25.61
C VAL A 25 -22.17 23.49 24.25
N ILE A 26 -21.68 22.26 24.23
CA ILE A 26 -21.22 21.57 23.02
C ILE A 26 -21.99 20.28 22.76
N GLY A 27 -22.90 19.90 23.65
CA GLY A 27 -23.74 18.70 23.59
C GLY A 27 -24.39 18.43 24.93
N HIS A 28 -25.03 17.29 25.06
CA HIS A 28 -25.65 16.82 26.29
C HIS A 28 -25.19 15.40 26.62
N LYS A 29 -25.19 15.07 27.92
CA LYS A 29 -24.97 13.71 28.41
C LYS A 29 -26.22 12.86 28.17
N GLU A 30 -26.11 11.55 28.34
CA GLU A 30 -27.26 10.64 28.28
C GLU A 30 -28.37 10.98 29.29
N ASN A 31 -28.01 11.56 30.41
CA ASN A 31 -28.94 12.03 31.45
C ASN A 31 -29.53 13.44 31.16
N GLY A 32 -29.25 14.04 30.00
CA GLY A 32 -29.71 15.36 29.60
C GLY A 32 -28.93 16.55 30.17
N GLU A 33 -27.91 16.32 30.99
CA GLU A 33 -27.06 17.42 31.48
C GLU A 33 -26.17 17.98 30.38
N PRO A 34 -25.97 19.34 30.33
CA PRO A 34 -25.16 19.94 29.28
C PRO A 34 -23.67 19.60 29.43
N LEU A 35 -23.03 19.26 28.31
CA LEU A 35 -21.60 19.16 28.15
C LEU A 35 -20.99 20.54 27.87
N PHE A 36 -20.06 20.97 28.74
CA PHE A 36 -19.42 22.27 28.60
C PHE A 36 -18.01 22.17 28.07
N ARG A 37 -17.67 23.08 27.12
CA ARG A 37 -16.30 23.38 26.75
C ARG A 37 -15.86 24.66 27.44
N HIS A 38 -14.73 24.59 28.14
CA HIS A 38 -14.11 25.72 28.81
C HIS A 38 -13.00 26.32 27.94
N VAL A 39 -12.97 27.64 27.86
CA VAL A 39 -12.00 28.42 27.09
C VAL A 39 -11.36 29.43 28.03
N TYR A 40 -10.04 29.60 27.96
CA TYR A 40 -9.29 30.50 28.85
C TYR A 40 -8.47 31.49 28.03
N ALA A 41 -8.38 32.72 28.56
CA ALA A 41 -7.50 33.78 28.01
C ALA A 41 -7.00 34.72 29.08
N LYS A 42 -5.90 35.45 28.80
CA LYS A 42 -5.34 36.48 29.69
C LYS A 42 -6.18 37.75 29.70
N THR A 43 -6.86 38.08 28.60
CA THR A 43 -7.70 39.28 28.48
C THR A 43 -9.12 38.90 28.05
N GLN A 44 -10.08 39.76 28.41
CA GLN A 44 -11.48 39.56 28.03
C GLN A 44 -11.69 39.53 26.52
N LYS A 45 -11.02 40.44 25.78
CA LYS A 45 -11.11 40.51 24.32
C LYS A 45 -10.63 39.18 23.68
N ALA A 46 -9.44 38.72 24.04
CA ALA A 46 -8.92 37.45 23.55
C ALA A 46 -9.78 36.24 23.93
N LEU A 47 -10.48 36.28 25.07
CA LEU A 47 -11.45 35.26 25.43
C LEU A 47 -12.66 35.31 24.51
N LEU A 48 -13.21 36.47 24.23
CA LEU A 48 -14.36 36.66 23.37
C LEU A 48 -14.09 36.17 21.94
N ASP A 49 -12.94 36.51 21.38
CA ASP A 49 -12.53 36.07 20.06
C ASP A 49 -12.44 34.53 20.00
N LYS A 50 -11.81 33.91 21.00
CA LYS A 50 -11.76 32.47 21.13
C LYS A 50 -13.16 31.82 21.33
N LEU A 51 -14.00 32.47 22.10
CA LEU A 51 -15.35 31.96 22.38
C LEU A 51 -16.19 31.96 21.11
N HIS A 52 -16.18 33.04 20.34
CA HIS A 52 -16.87 33.13 19.06
C HIS A 52 -16.37 32.07 18.07
N GLN A 53 -15.06 31.89 17.96
CA GLN A 53 -14.49 30.81 17.13
C GLN A 53 -14.97 29.44 17.56
N ASN A 54 -15.06 29.18 18.88
CA ASN A 54 -15.59 27.91 19.38
C ASN A 54 -17.08 27.79 19.10
N ILE A 55 -17.88 28.83 19.31
CA ILE A 55 -19.33 28.82 18.99
C ILE A 55 -19.54 28.48 17.52
N GLU A 56 -18.81 29.09 16.59
CA GLU A 56 -18.87 28.75 15.18
C GLU A 56 -18.46 27.31 14.88
N CYS A 57 -17.41 26.82 15.51
CA CYS A 57 -16.93 25.42 15.34
C CYS A 57 -17.95 24.38 15.81
N TYR A 58 -18.72 24.68 16.85
CA TYR A 58 -19.68 23.78 17.48
C TYR A 58 -21.14 24.14 17.14
N ARG A 59 -21.37 25.09 16.23
CA ARG A 59 -22.72 25.44 15.76
C ARG A 59 -23.32 24.20 15.09
N ASP A 60 -24.52 23.84 15.50
CA ASP A 60 -25.30 22.72 14.98
C ASP A 60 -24.64 21.34 15.17
N VAL A 61 -23.66 21.22 16.06
CA VAL A 61 -23.02 19.95 16.41
C VAL A 61 -23.27 19.63 17.87
N GLU A 62 -23.94 18.52 18.12
CA GLU A 62 -24.18 17.98 19.46
C GLU A 62 -23.20 16.84 19.72
N LEU A 63 -22.17 17.10 20.57
CA LEU A 63 -21.15 16.10 20.89
C LEU A 63 -21.61 15.17 22.00
N THR A 64 -21.16 13.92 21.93
CA THR A 64 -21.35 12.90 22.97
C THR A 64 -20.33 13.06 24.10
N GLU A 65 -20.53 12.32 25.21
CA GLU A 65 -19.56 12.25 26.32
C GLU A 65 -18.19 11.73 25.86
N ASP A 66 -18.15 10.92 24.83
CA ASP A 66 -16.96 10.38 24.17
C ASP A 66 -15.98 11.47 23.67
N SER A 67 -16.47 12.70 23.50
CA SER A 67 -15.61 13.86 23.17
C SER A 67 -14.52 14.16 24.21
N ARG A 68 -14.64 13.60 25.41
CA ARG A 68 -13.67 13.76 26.51
C ARG A 68 -12.57 12.72 26.49
N MET A 69 -12.74 11.61 25.77
CA MET A 69 -11.71 10.57 25.70
C MET A 69 -10.43 11.10 25.05
N THR A 70 -9.34 10.43 25.35
CA THR A 70 -8.06 10.70 24.69
C THR A 70 -8.06 10.18 23.26
N LEU A 71 -7.14 10.69 22.43
CA LEU A 71 -6.96 10.14 21.08
C LEU A 71 -6.59 8.65 21.12
N GLY A 72 -5.76 8.24 22.10
CA GLY A 72 -5.36 6.84 22.26
C GLY A 72 -6.56 5.93 22.48
N GLU A 73 -7.44 6.30 23.41
CA GLU A 73 -8.69 5.56 23.72
C GLU A 73 -9.63 5.52 22.51
N TRP A 74 -9.80 6.64 21.80
CA TRP A 74 -10.58 6.67 20.57
C TRP A 74 -10.03 5.73 19.49
N LEU A 75 -8.71 5.76 19.26
CA LEU A 75 -8.08 4.93 18.24
C LEU A 75 -8.18 3.42 18.56
N ASP A 76 -8.09 3.04 19.84
CA ASP A 76 -8.30 1.64 20.25
C ASP A 76 -9.74 1.20 20.00
N ARG A 77 -10.69 2.01 20.44
CA ARG A 77 -12.11 1.77 20.19
C ARG A 77 -12.43 1.73 18.69
N TRP A 78 -11.87 2.66 17.93
CA TRP A 78 -12.04 2.70 16.48
C TRP A 78 -11.52 1.45 15.77
N LEU A 79 -10.37 0.92 16.19
CA LEU A 79 -9.86 -0.34 15.64
C LEU A 79 -10.80 -1.50 15.93
N THR A 80 -11.32 -1.58 17.14
CA THR A 80 -12.13 -2.71 17.62
C THR A 80 -13.57 -2.63 17.11
N GLU A 81 -14.23 -1.47 17.21
CA GLU A 81 -15.64 -1.34 16.91
C GLU A 81 -15.91 -1.02 15.43
N TYR A 82 -15.00 -0.29 14.75
CA TYR A 82 -15.21 0.19 13.39
C TYR A 82 -14.41 -0.55 12.32
N LYS A 83 -13.28 -1.15 12.67
CA LYS A 83 -12.38 -1.75 11.68
C LYS A 83 -12.26 -3.26 11.80
N GLU A 84 -12.33 -3.82 12.99
CA GLU A 84 -12.32 -5.28 13.16
C GLU A 84 -13.51 -5.91 12.43
N GLY A 85 -13.25 -6.96 11.66
CA GLY A 85 -14.27 -7.59 10.80
C GLY A 85 -14.60 -6.86 9.49
N THR A 86 -14.31 -5.54 9.38
CA THR A 86 -14.59 -4.76 8.15
C THR A 86 -13.40 -4.69 7.20
N ILE A 87 -12.19 -4.82 7.73
CA ILE A 87 -10.95 -4.81 6.95
C ILE A 87 -10.16 -6.11 7.16
N ARG A 88 -9.29 -6.43 6.20
CA ARG A 88 -8.48 -7.66 6.29
C ARG A 88 -7.53 -7.65 7.49
N PRO A 89 -7.26 -8.82 8.11
CA PRO A 89 -6.39 -8.92 9.29
C PRO A 89 -5.01 -8.27 9.10
N GLY A 90 -4.39 -8.42 7.92
CA GLY A 90 -3.10 -7.79 7.61
C GLY A 90 -3.17 -6.25 7.55
N THR A 91 -4.29 -5.68 7.09
CA THR A 91 -4.52 -4.23 7.09
C THR A 91 -4.75 -3.74 8.51
N LEU A 92 -5.56 -4.45 9.30
CA LEU A 92 -5.80 -4.15 10.72
C LEU A 92 -4.50 -4.15 11.52
N ALA A 93 -3.65 -5.17 11.32
CA ALA A 93 -2.33 -5.25 11.96
C ALA A 93 -1.42 -4.07 11.58
N ASN A 94 -1.46 -3.60 10.31
CA ASN A 94 -0.72 -2.41 9.89
C ASN A 94 -1.28 -1.13 10.53
N TYR A 95 -2.62 -0.98 10.61
CA TYR A 95 -3.26 0.15 11.26
C TYR A 95 -2.86 0.21 12.74
N ARG A 96 -2.98 -0.91 13.45
CA ARG A 96 -2.55 -1.03 14.84
C ARG A 96 -1.09 -0.64 15.02
N ARG A 97 -0.21 -1.14 14.15
CA ARG A 97 1.21 -0.78 14.17
C ARG A 97 1.46 0.71 13.96
N TYR A 98 0.77 1.38 13.03
CA TYR A 98 0.93 2.82 12.81
C TYR A 98 0.41 3.62 14.02
N ILE A 99 -0.68 3.20 14.63
CA ILE A 99 -1.25 3.84 15.82
C ILE A 99 -0.29 3.71 17.00
N GLU A 100 0.15 2.49 17.32
CA GLU A 100 0.99 2.24 18.49
C GLU A 100 2.40 2.86 18.37
N LEU A 101 3.01 2.75 17.21
CA LEU A 101 4.40 3.20 17.05
C LEU A 101 4.53 4.70 16.75
N TYR A 102 3.52 5.33 16.15
CA TYR A 102 3.70 6.67 15.61
C TYR A 102 2.68 7.71 16.07
N ILE A 103 1.41 7.32 16.25
CA ILE A 103 0.36 8.29 16.61
C ILE A 103 0.27 8.44 18.12
N LYS A 104 0.06 7.36 18.86
CA LYS A 104 -0.09 7.36 20.32
C LYS A 104 1.10 8.02 21.05
N PRO A 105 2.37 7.74 20.72
CA PRO A 105 3.50 8.36 21.41
C PRO A 105 3.56 9.87 21.29
N GLN A 106 2.88 10.47 20.31
CA GLN A 106 2.93 11.91 20.06
C GLN A 106 1.65 12.65 20.45
N LEU A 107 0.50 12.02 20.29
CA LEU A 107 -0.81 12.65 20.47
C LEU A 107 -1.78 11.81 21.31
N GLY A 108 -1.41 10.59 21.72
CA GLY A 108 -2.31 9.63 22.36
C GLY A 108 -2.96 10.15 23.64
N ASP A 109 -2.21 10.84 24.49
CA ASP A 109 -2.71 11.36 25.78
C ASP A 109 -3.54 12.65 25.64
N LYS A 110 -3.59 13.22 24.43
CA LYS A 110 -4.35 14.43 24.20
C LYS A 110 -5.81 14.11 23.99
N GLN A 111 -6.71 14.86 24.65
CA GLN A 111 -8.15 14.73 24.42
C GLN A 111 -8.47 14.92 22.93
N VAL A 112 -9.25 14.00 22.35
CA VAL A 112 -9.53 13.93 20.91
C VAL A 112 -10.15 15.22 20.37
N SER A 113 -11.07 15.83 21.12
CA SER A 113 -11.70 17.11 20.76
C SER A 113 -10.77 18.33 20.85
N LEU A 114 -9.59 18.19 21.43
CA LEU A 114 -8.57 19.25 21.55
C LEU A 114 -7.46 19.14 20.51
N ILE A 115 -7.49 18.14 19.68
CA ILE A 115 -6.49 17.98 18.61
C ILE A 115 -6.74 19.01 17.52
N THR A 116 -5.68 19.74 17.20
CA THR A 116 -5.70 20.79 16.16
C THR A 116 -4.99 20.33 14.90
N GLN A 117 -5.32 20.98 13.78
CA GLN A 117 -4.59 20.82 12.52
C GLN A 117 -3.07 21.04 12.70
N GLN A 118 -2.68 22.00 13.54
CA GLN A 118 -1.26 22.26 13.83
C GLN A 118 -0.58 21.13 14.58
N ASP A 119 -1.27 20.44 15.48
CA ASP A 119 -0.73 19.28 16.19
C ASP A 119 -0.42 18.15 15.20
N VAL A 120 -1.37 17.86 14.31
CA VAL A 120 -1.22 16.85 13.25
C VAL A 120 -0.06 17.23 12.32
N GLN A 121 0.02 18.50 11.88
CA GLN A 121 1.11 18.96 11.02
C GLN A 121 2.48 18.89 11.70
N ARG A 122 2.56 19.16 13.01
CA ARG A 122 3.80 19.00 13.78
C ARG A 122 4.19 17.53 13.92
N MET A 123 3.21 16.64 14.11
CA MET A 123 3.45 15.18 14.13
C MET A 123 4.10 14.73 12.82
N TYR A 124 3.59 15.14 11.65
CA TYR A 124 4.21 14.76 10.36
C TYR A 124 5.66 15.26 10.23
N ARG A 125 5.94 16.48 10.66
CA ARG A 125 7.32 17.02 10.64
C ARG A 125 8.27 16.22 11.54
N ARG A 126 7.82 15.84 12.75
CA ARG A 126 8.61 15.02 13.68
C ARG A 126 8.86 13.64 13.11
N LEU A 127 7.84 12.99 12.54
CA LEU A 127 7.95 11.68 11.89
C LEU A 127 8.92 11.71 10.70
N LYS A 128 8.90 12.77 9.91
CA LYS A 128 9.87 12.97 8.83
C LYS A 128 11.29 13.13 9.34
N LYS A 129 11.50 13.79 10.46
CA LYS A 129 12.85 14.06 11.00
C LYS A 129 13.39 12.89 11.81
N ASN A 130 12.60 12.33 12.74
CA ASN A 130 13.04 11.34 13.73
C ASN A 130 11.94 10.30 14.02
N GLY A 131 11.27 9.80 13.00
CA GLY A 131 10.13 8.89 13.21
C GLY A 131 10.50 7.40 13.22
N ARG A 132 11.71 7.01 12.87
CA ARG A 132 12.12 5.62 12.84
C ARG A 132 12.31 5.08 14.24
N VAL A 133 11.51 4.09 14.61
CA VAL A 133 11.52 3.47 15.95
C VAL A 133 12.58 2.37 16.06
N ARG A 134 12.93 1.72 14.92
CA ARG A 134 13.97 0.68 14.89
C ARG A 134 15.24 1.26 14.30
N GLU A 135 16.34 1.10 14.99
CA GLU A 135 17.65 1.40 14.47
C GLU A 135 17.96 0.53 13.25
N HIS A 136 18.59 1.12 12.27
CA HIS A 136 19.06 0.44 11.08
C HIS A 136 20.44 1.00 10.73
N PRO A 137 21.48 0.14 10.55
CA PRO A 137 22.86 0.60 10.36
C PRO A 137 23.06 1.56 9.20
N GLU A 138 22.25 1.42 8.14
CA GLU A 138 22.42 2.16 6.88
C GLU A 138 21.33 3.22 6.64
N LEU A 139 20.37 3.37 7.55
CA LEU A 139 19.23 4.25 7.34
C LEU A 139 19.09 5.25 8.48
N ASP A 140 18.93 6.51 8.13
CA ASP A 140 18.61 7.60 9.05
C ASP A 140 17.32 7.36 9.86
N TYR A 141 17.17 8.11 10.94
CA TYR A 141 15.96 8.08 11.79
C TYR A 141 14.70 8.63 11.09
N GLN A 142 14.80 9.05 9.85
CA GLN A 142 13.71 9.59 9.05
C GLN A 142 12.74 8.51 8.59
N LEU A 143 11.44 8.81 8.60
CA LEU A 143 10.46 7.98 7.90
C LEU A 143 10.33 8.44 6.44
N SER A 144 10.09 7.47 5.56
CA SER A 144 9.78 7.76 4.16
C SER A 144 8.45 8.53 4.02
N ASP A 145 8.33 9.34 2.97
CA ASP A 145 7.08 10.05 2.66
C ASP A 145 5.89 9.11 2.54
N ALA A 146 6.09 7.94 1.95
CA ALA A 146 5.06 6.91 1.84
C ALA A 146 4.57 6.42 3.22
N THR A 147 5.48 6.23 4.19
CA THR A 147 5.09 5.80 5.55
C THR A 147 4.29 6.90 6.25
N VAL A 148 4.74 8.15 6.17
CA VAL A 148 4.02 9.29 6.79
C VAL A 148 2.66 9.51 6.12
N CYS A 149 2.57 9.33 4.80
CA CYS A 149 1.31 9.35 4.07
C CYS A 149 0.34 8.24 4.55
N HIS A 150 0.82 7.02 4.76
CA HIS A 150 -0.02 5.95 5.31
C HIS A 150 -0.50 6.25 6.74
N ILE A 151 0.37 6.84 7.59
CA ILE A 151 -0.02 7.29 8.95
C ILE A 151 -1.11 8.36 8.85
N HIS A 152 -0.97 9.32 7.90
CA HIS A 152 -2.01 10.32 7.64
C HIS A 152 -3.33 9.67 7.26
N LEU A 153 -3.34 8.70 6.33
CA LEU A 153 -4.55 8.02 5.89
C LEU A 153 -5.27 7.29 7.03
N VAL A 154 -4.52 6.64 7.92
CA VAL A 154 -5.09 6.00 9.12
C VAL A 154 -5.70 7.03 10.06
N MET A 155 -4.96 8.10 10.37
CA MET A 155 -5.43 9.19 11.23
C MET A 155 -6.66 9.88 10.62
N HIS A 156 -6.63 10.16 9.30
CA HIS A 156 -7.74 10.79 8.59
C HIS A 156 -9.01 9.94 8.65
N SER A 157 -8.89 8.63 8.42
CA SER A 157 -10.02 7.70 8.49
C SER A 157 -10.60 7.66 9.91
N ALA A 158 -9.74 7.56 10.94
CA ALA A 158 -10.19 7.53 12.32
C ALA A 158 -10.88 8.83 12.75
N MET A 159 -10.35 9.98 12.33
CA MET A 159 -10.94 11.27 12.63
C MET A 159 -12.23 11.53 11.84
N LYS A 160 -12.34 11.01 10.60
CA LYS A 160 -13.58 11.05 9.83
C LYS A 160 -14.70 10.30 10.55
N ASP A 161 -14.41 9.08 11.02
CA ASP A 161 -15.37 8.26 11.75
C ASP A 161 -15.72 8.92 13.11
N ALA A 162 -14.77 9.62 13.75
CA ALA A 162 -15.03 10.41 14.97
C ALA A 162 -16.00 11.57 14.75
N VAL A 163 -15.96 12.22 13.59
CA VAL A 163 -16.94 13.26 13.21
C VAL A 163 -18.33 12.64 13.03
N GLN A 164 -18.42 11.49 12.36
CA GLN A 164 -19.69 10.79 12.14
C GLN A 164 -20.30 10.27 13.46
N ALA A 165 -19.48 9.91 14.42
CA ALA A 165 -19.88 9.47 15.75
C ALA A 165 -20.13 10.63 16.73
N HIS A 166 -20.10 11.88 16.28
CA HIS A 166 -20.27 13.08 17.12
C HIS A 166 -19.27 13.18 18.29
N VAL A 167 -18.08 12.60 18.14
CA VAL A 167 -16.97 12.68 19.11
C VAL A 167 -16.20 14.00 18.93
N ILE A 168 -16.06 14.46 17.69
CA ILE A 168 -15.43 15.75 17.34
C ILE A 168 -16.26 16.50 16.30
N PRO A 169 -16.21 17.84 16.29
CA PRO A 169 -17.03 18.64 15.37
C PRO A 169 -16.50 18.66 13.94
N ARG A 170 -15.20 18.45 13.75
CA ARG A 170 -14.53 18.48 12.44
C ARG A 170 -13.26 17.63 12.48
N ASN A 171 -12.87 17.14 11.32
CA ASN A 171 -11.65 16.35 11.18
C ASN A 171 -10.39 17.23 11.21
N PRO A 172 -9.51 17.12 12.22
CA PRO A 172 -8.31 17.96 12.34
C PRO A 172 -7.23 17.62 11.31
N THR A 173 -7.38 16.57 10.55
CA THR A 173 -6.45 16.21 9.46
C THR A 173 -6.78 16.91 8.16
N GLU A 174 -8.01 17.45 8.02
CA GLU A 174 -8.40 18.26 6.87
C GLU A 174 -7.58 19.55 6.81
N GLY A 175 -7.14 19.92 5.61
CA GLY A 175 -6.26 21.05 5.39
C GLY A 175 -4.81 20.87 5.86
N THR A 176 -4.42 19.69 6.40
CA THR A 176 -3.01 19.37 6.64
C THR A 176 -2.31 18.97 5.34
N THR A 177 -1.02 19.24 5.26
CA THR A 177 -0.18 18.83 4.13
C THR A 177 0.58 17.56 4.52
N ALA A 178 0.04 16.41 4.15
CA ALA A 178 0.78 15.15 4.23
C ALA A 178 1.86 15.09 3.14
N PRO A 179 3.04 14.49 3.42
CA PRO A 179 4.05 14.29 2.39
C PRO A 179 3.51 13.46 1.23
N LYS A 180 3.80 13.87 0.00
CA LYS A 180 3.46 13.10 -1.19
C LYS A 180 4.54 12.07 -1.46
N PRO A 181 4.21 10.77 -1.53
CA PRO A 181 5.20 9.75 -1.86
C PRO A 181 5.80 10.00 -3.24
N ASN A 182 7.12 10.09 -3.32
CA ASN A 182 7.83 10.05 -4.59
C ASN A 182 8.18 8.58 -4.88
N TYR A 183 7.41 7.94 -5.76
CA TYR A 183 7.65 6.56 -6.16
C TYR A 183 8.75 6.54 -7.22
N LYS A 184 9.91 5.99 -6.85
CA LYS A 184 10.95 5.68 -7.85
C LYS A 184 10.43 4.63 -8.83
N PRO A 185 10.83 4.70 -10.11
CA PRO A 185 10.52 3.67 -11.08
C PRO A 185 10.89 2.29 -10.53
N LYS A 186 10.07 1.30 -10.82
CA LYS A 186 10.33 -0.07 -10.37
C LYS A 186 11.51 -0.61 -11.18
N ARG A 187 12.46 -1.27 -10.51
CA ARG A 187 13.55 -1.93 -11.19
C ARG A 187 13.05 -3.25 -11.76
N ILE A 188 13.33 -3.46 -13.03
CA ILE A 188 13.16 -4.72 -13.74
C ILE A 188 14.55 -5.27 -14.10
N LEU A 189 14.66 -6.56 -14.29
CA LEU A 189 15.85 -7.14 -14.88
C LEU A 189 15.82 -6.87 -16.39
N THR A 190 16.88 -6.27 -16.91
CA THR A 190 17.13 -6.15 -18.34
C THR A 190 17.33 -7.52 -18.97
N ARG A 191 17.30 -7.64 -20.28
CA ARG A 191 17.50 -8.93 -20.95
C ARG A 191 18.81 -9.60 -20.56
N PRO A 192 19.98 -8.93 -20.57
CA PRO A 192 21.24 -9.53 -20.12
C PRO A 192 21.24 -9.91 -18.64
N GLU A 193 20.62 -9.09 -17.77
CA GLU A 193 20.50 -9.42 -16.35
C GLU A 193 19.59 -10.62 -16.10
N LEU A 194 18.52 -10.76 -16.91
CA LEU A 194 17.62 -11.91 -16.83
C LEU A 194 18.32 -13.18 -17.29
N ASP A 195 19.10 -13.12 -18.37
CA ASP A 195 19.89 -14.25 -18.88
C ASP A 195 20.92 -14.70 -17.82
N ALA A 196 21.67 -13.77 -17.21
CA ALA A 196 22.59 -14.07 -16.11
C ALA A 196 21.89 -14.66 -14.87
N PHE A 197 20.68 -14.19 -14.54
CA PHE A 197 19.90 -14.75 -13.45
C PHE A 197 19.46 -16.18 -13.74
N LEU A 198 19.01 -16.45 -14.97
CA LEU A 198 18.57 -17.76 -15.41
C LEU A 198 19.72 -18.78 -15.42
N GLU A 199 20.95 -18.38 -15.81
CA GLU A 199 22.13 -19.26 -15.76
C GLU A 199 22.39 -19.76 -14.34
N VAL A 200 22.25 -18.91 -13.33
CA VAL A 200 22.40 -19.30 -11.92
C VAL A 200 21.22 -20.15 -11.44
N VAL A 201 20.00 -19.83 -11.86
CA VAL A 201 18.79 -20.58 -11.55
C VAL A 201 18.86 -22.01 -12.10
N GLU A 202 19.40 -22.20 -13.31
CA GLU A 202 19.55 -23.55 -13.91
C GLU A 202 20.47 -24.48 -13.12
N GLN A 203 21.41 -23.94 -12.37
CA GLN A 203 22.34 -24.69 -11.53
C GLN A 203 21.75 -25.04 -10.16
N ASP A 204 20.55 -24.57 -9.81
CA ASP A 204 19.90 -24.80 -8.52
C ASP A 204 18.88 -25.93 -8.59
N ASP A 205 19.27 -27.12 -8.20
CA ASP A 205 18.43 -28.32 -8.28
C ASP A 205 17.13 -28.22 -7.48
N VAL A 206 17.08 -27.40 -6.43
CA VAL A 206 15.93 -27.27 -5.53
C VAL A 206 14.95 -26.20 -6.01
N TRP A 207 15.49 -25.04 -6.43
CA TRP A 207 14.66 -23.86 -6.70
C TRP A 207 14.52 -23.54 -8.18
N ARG A 208 15.21 -24.22 -9.07
CA ARG A 208 15.17 -24.02 -10.51
C ARG A 208 13.72 -23.92 -11.03
N ASP A 209 12.96 -24.97 -10.84
CA ASP A 209 11.60 -25.07 -11.35
C ASP A 209 10.68 -23.99 -10.75
N PHE A 210 10.88 -23.62 -9.48
CA PHE A 210 10.13 -22.56 -8.83
C PHE A 210 10.33 -21.20 -9.52
N PHE A 211 11.59 -20.81 -9.74
CA PHE A 211 11.89 -19.51 -10.35
C PHE A 211 11.62 -19.50 -11.86
N GLN A 212 11.77 -20.61 -12.56
CA GLN A 212 11.36 -20.72 -13.95
C GLN A 212 9.85 -20.51 -14.10
N VAL A 213 9.02 -21.18 -13.28
CA VAL A 213 7.56 -21.00 -13.30
C VAL A 213 7.19 -19.57 -12.91
N GLU A 214 7.84 -18.96 -11.91
CA GLU A 214 7.60 -17.57 -11.52
C GLU A 214 7.86 -16.61 -12.68
N LEU A 215 9.01 -16.75 -13.36
CA LEU A 215 9.41 -15.88 -14.46
C LEU A 215 8.56 -16.08 -15.73
N MET A 216 7.95 -17.25 -15.93
CA MET A 216 7.10 -17.53 -17.08
C MET A 216 5.61 -17.27 -16.84
N THR A 217 5.18 -17.06 -15.58
CA THR A 217 3.77 -16.85 -15.23
C THR A 217 3.51 -15.50 -14.57
N GLY A 218 4.53 -14.88 -14.00
CA GLY A 218 4.42 -13.62 -13.26
C GLY A 218 3.48 -13.67 -12.06
N LEU A 219 3.35 -14.80 -11.41
CA LEU A 219 2.50 -14.99 -10.22
C LEU A 219 2.96 -14.11 -9.06
N ARG A 220 2.06 -13.75 -8.15
CA ARG A 220 2.49 -13.12 -6.89
C ARG A 220 3.20 -14.14 -6.01
N ARG A 221 4.22 -13.73 -5.25
CA ARG A 221 4.98 -14.63 -4.36
C ARG A 221 4.10 -15.57 -3.53
N GLY A 222 3.04 -15.04 -2.91
CA GLY A 222 2.13 -15.88 -2.13
C GLY A 222 1.23 -16.78 -2.98
N GLU A 223 0.98 -16.44 -4.24
CA GLU A 223 0.21 -17.27 -5.17
C GLU A 223 1.03 -18.49 -5.59
N ILE A 224 2.26 -18.30 -6.06
CA ILE A 224 3.13 -19.42 -6.48
C ILE A 224 3.46 -20.34 -5.30
N CYS A 225 3.73 -19.80 -4.10
CA CYS A 225 3.95 -20.62 -2.92
C CYS A 225 2.71 -21.43 -2.48
N GLY A 226 1.51 -20.99 -2.87
CA GLY A 226 0.25 -21.60 -2.50
C GLY A 226 -0.35 -22.54 -3.55
N LEU A 227 0.35 -22.84 -4.63
CA LEU A 227 -0.13 -23.71 -5.70
C LEU A 227 -0.22 -25.16 -5.23
N GLN A 228 -1.33 -25.82 -5.58
CA GLN A 228 -1.56 -27.25 -5.34
C GLN A 228 -1.76 -28.00 -6.64
N TRP A 229 -1.52 -29.30 -6.63
CA TRP A 229 -1.75 -30.16 -7.79
C TRP A 229 -3.20 -30.17 -8.26
N SER A 230 -4.16 -29.95 -7.35
CA SER A 230 -5.58 -29.78 -7.69
C SER A 230 -5.88 -28.51 -8.50
N ASP A 231 -4.95 -27.55 -8.57
CA ASP A 231 -5.09 -26.33 -9.36
C ASP A 231 -4.58 -26.50 -10.80
N PHE A 232 -3.84 -27.56 -11.08
CA PHE A 232 -3.22 -27.82 -12.38
C PHE A 232 -4.04 -28.82 -13.19
N ASP A 233 -4.62 -28.33 -14.28
CA ASP A 233 -5.21 -29.18 -15.32
C ASP A 233 -4.15 -29.49 -16.37
N GLU A 234 -3.60 -30.69 -16.26
CA GLU A 234 -2.53 -31.18 -17.11
C GLU A 234 -2.98 -31.36 -18.57
N THR A 235 -4.24 -31.75 -18.78
CA THR A 235 -4.79 -32.01 -20.11
C THR A 235 -5.03 -30.73 -20.88
N ALA A 236 -5.61 -29.72 -20.19
CA ALA A 236 -5.88 -28.43 -20.78
C ALA A 236 -4.66 -27.48 -20.76
N GLY A 237 -3.58 -27.84 -20.04
CA GLY A 237 -2.43 -26.95 -19.83
C GLY A 237 -2.79 -25.68 -19.07
N MET A 238 -3.69 -25.79 -18.08
CA MET A 238 -4.23 -24.64 -17.35
C MET A 238 -3.86 -24.69 -15.86
N LEU A 239 -3.67 -23.52 -15.28
CA LEU A 239 -3.40 -23.36 -13.85
C LEU A 239 -4.40 -22.38 -13.22
N LYS A 240 -5.12 -22.86 -12.20
CA LYS A 240 -6.06 -22.04 -11.43
C LYS A 240 -5.35 -21.37 -10.26
N VAL A 241 -5.38 -20.06 -10.20
CA VAL A 241 -4.84 -19.27 -9.08
C VAL A 241 -6.00 -18.88 -8.18
N CYS A 242 -6.16 -19.55 -7.03
CA CYS A 242 -7.32 -19.36 -6.15
C CYS A 242 -6.93 -19.05 -4.71
N ARG A 243 -5.67 -19.24 -4.30
CA ARG A 243 -5.20 -18.99 -2.92
C ARG A 243 -3.89 -18.21 -2.89
N THR A 244 -3.58 -17.65 -1.73
CA THR A 244 -2.31 -16.98 -1.47
C THR A 244 -1.79 -17.36 -0.10
N LEU A 245 -0.49 -17.63 -0.02
CA LEU A 245 0.21 -17.86 1.24
C LEU A 245 0.77 -16.55 1.79
N HIS A 246 0.51 -16.32 3.06
CA HIS A 246 1.11 -15.24 3.83
C HIS A 246 2.08 -15.81 4.85
N GLY A 247 3.38 -15.60 4.63
CA GLY A 247 4.40 -16.01 5.60
C GLY A 247 4.28 -15.19 6.89
N GLN A 248 4.39 -15.88 8.02
CA GLN A 248 4.47 -15.30 9.35
C GLN A 248 5.87 -15.47 9.95
N ARG A 249 6.08 -14.92 11.14
CA ARG A 249 7.35 -15.11 11.87
C ARG A 249 7.54 -16.58 12.26
N LYS A 250 8.79 -17.02 12.38
CA LYS A 250 9.18 -18.39 12.78
C LYS A 250 8.71 -19.50 11.83
N GLY A 251 8.59 -19.20 10.51
CA GLY A 251 8.20 -20.21 9.53
C GLY A 251 6.69 -20.50 9.45
N ALA A 252 5.89 -19.93 10.33
CA ALA A 252 4.44 -20.09 10.24
C ALA A 252 3.89 -19.40 8.99
N TYR A 253 2.76 -19.91 8.49
CA TYR A 253 2.06 -19.31 7.35
C TYR A 253 0.54 -19.34 7.58
N THR A 254 -0.17 -18.48 6.87
CA THR A 254 -1.63 -18.54 6.76
C THR A 254 -2.02 -18.62 5.30
N ILE A 255 -3.01 -19.46 5.03
CA ILE A 255 -3.62 -19.56 3.71
C ILE A 255 -4.78 -18.57 3.68
N GLY A 256 -4.77 -17.69 2.69
CA GLY A 256 -5.87 -16.77 2.43
C GLY A 256 -6.40 -16.95 1.02
N GLU A 257 -7.64 -16.56 0.81
CA GLU A 257 -8.18 -16.40 -0.54
C GLU A 257 -7.46 -15.26 -1.26
N THR A 258 -7.44 -15.31 -2.58
CA THR A 258 -6.88 -14.22 -3.39
C THR A 258 -7.55 -12.88 -3.05
N LYS A 259 -6.79 -11.79 -3.11
CA LYS A 259 -7.16 -10.47 -2.57
C LYS A 259 -8.43 -9.85 -3.17
N THR A 260 -8.87 -10.30 -4.33
CA THR A 260 -10.06 -9.80 -5.06
C THR A 260 -10.68 -10.96 -5.85
N ASN A 261 -11.96 -10.84 -6.23
CA ASN A 261 -12.60 -11.79 -7.14
C ASN A 261 -11.83 -11.94 -8.46
N GLN A 262 -11.16 -10.90 -8.94
CA GLN A 262 -10.26 -10.94 -10.10
C GLN A 262 -8.89 -11.58 -9.78
N GLY A 263 -8.57 -11.80 -8.51
CA GLY A 263 -7.41 -12.57 -8.09
C GLY A 263 -7.61 -14.07 -8.32
N MET A 264 -8.85 -14.58 -8.28
CA MET A 264 -9.19 -15.92 -8.76
C MET A 264 -9.22 -15.88 -10.29
N ARG A 265 -8.28 -16.59 -10.90
CA ARG A 265 -8.12 -16.64 -12.36
C ARG A 265 -7.56 -17.96 -12.79
N THR A 266 -7.85 -18.34 -14.02
CA THR A 266 -7.20 -19.44 -14.70
C THR A 266 -6.27 -18.88 -15.75
N ILE A 267 -5.03 -19.34 -15.77
CA ILE A 267 -4.03 -18.97 -16.76
C ILE A 267 -3.71 -20.18 -17.63
N ILE A 268 -3.58 -19.95 -18.93
CA ILE A 268 -3.07 -20.94 -19.88
C ILE A 268 -1.56 -20.91 -19.77
N LEU A 269 -0.94 -22.06 -19.59
CA LEU A 269 0.49 -22.16 -19.37
C LEU A 269 1.23 -22.37 -20.69
N PRO A 270 2.44 -21.79 -20.83
CA PRO A 270 3.37 -22.18 -21.89
C PRO A 270 3.71 -23.69 -21.78
N HIS A 271 3.96 -24.35 -22.92
CA HIS A 271 4.30 -25.78 -22.94
C HIS A 271 5.48 -26.13 -22.03
N SER A 272 6.52 -25.28 -22.00
CA SER A 272 7.67 -25.45 -21.11
C SER A 272 7.29 -25.50 -19.63
N VAL A 273 6.31 -24.71 -19.19
CA VAL A 273 5.81 -24.74 -17.80
C VAL A 273 5.00 -26.02 -17.55
N VAL A 274 4.18 -26.44 -18.51
CA VAL A 274 3.43 -27.70 -18.43
C VAL A 274 4.39 -28.88 -18.26
N ASP A 275 5.49 -28.92 -19.02
CA ASP A 275 6.49 -30.00 -18.94
C ASP A 275 7.25 -29.99 -17.61
N ILE A 276 7.57 -28.80 -17.06
CA ILE A 276 8.14 -28.67 -15.71
C ILE A 276 7.17 -29.25 -14.69
N LEU A 277 5.88 -28.87 -14.74
CA LEU A 277 4.88 -29.33 -13.77
C LEU A 277 4.61 -30.84 -13.90
N ARG A 278 4.58 -31.39 -15.10
CA ARG A 278 4.44 -32.84 -15.33
C ARG A 278 5.58 -33.63 -14.69
N ARG A 279 6.81 -33.23 -14.94
CA ARG A 279 8.00 -33.84 -14.35
C ARG A 279 7.93 -33.80 -12.82
N ARG A 280 7.62 -32.63 -12.23
CA ARG A 280 7.49 -32.49 -10.77
C ARG A 280 6.35 -33.31 -10.18
N LYS A 281 5.26 -33.49 -10.93
CA LYS A 281 4.09 -34.24 -10.46
C LYS A 281 4.38 -35.73 -10.30
N ALA A 282 5.29 -36.28 -11.13
CA ALA A 282 5.71 -37.68 -11.03
C ALA A 282 6.37 -38.01 -9.67
N ASP A 283 7.09 -37.00 -9.09
CA ASP A 283 7.81 -37.15 -7.82
C ASP A 283 7.07 -36.48 -6.63
N ALA A 284 5.79 -36.13 -6.81
CA ALA A 284 5.04 -35.39 -5.81
C ALA A 284 4.71 -36.24 -4.58
N ILE A 285 5.10 -35.75 -3.39
CA ILE A 285 4.84 -36.44 -2.11
C ILE A 285 3.55 -35.93 -1.46
N GLY A 286 3.17 -34.67 -1.70
CA GLY A 286 2.06 -33.98 -1.03
C GLY A 286 1.19 -33.15 -1.99
N PRO A 287 0.27 -32.35 -1.47
CA PRO A 287 -0.65 -31.57 -2.30
C PRO A 287 0.00 -30.36 -2.99
N TRP A 288 1.19 -29.92 -2.55
CA TRP A 288 1.81 -28.68 -2.99
C TRP A 288 2.66 -28.88 -4.25
N ILE A 289 2.52 -28.00 -5.22
CA ILE A 289 3.39 -27.98 -6.42
C ILE A 289 4.84 -27.62 -6.02
N PHE A 290 4.97 -26.69 -5.08
CA PHE A 290 6.25 -26.27 -4.51
C PHE A 290 6.23 -26.49 -2.99
N PRO A 291 6.62 -27.70 -2.52
CA PRO A 291 6.73 -27.99 -1.10
C PRO A 291 7.95 -27.31 -0.46
N ASP A 292 7.94 -27.21 0.86
CA ASP A 292 9.11 -26.79 1.61
C ASP A 292 10.24 -27.84 1.47
N PRO A 293 11.47 -27.45 1.12
CA PRO A 293 12.57 -28.40 0.91
C PRO A 293 12.93 -29.26 2.12
N VAL A 294 12.61 -28.81 3.33
CA VAL A 294 12.91 -29.52 4.58
C VAL A 294 11.70 -30.27 5.12
N LYS A 295 10.50 -29.74 4.86
CA LYS A 295 9.21 -30.29 5.31
C LYS A 295 8.27 -30.45 4.12
N PRO A 296 8.37 -31.53 3.35
CA PRO A 296 7.60 -31.69 2.10
C PRO A 296 6.07 -31.72 2.27
N GLU A 297 5.58 -31.94 3.48
CA GLU A 297 4.16 -31.83 3.82
C GLU A 297 3.64 -30.37 3.85
N ASP A 298 4.53 -29.43 4.08
CA ASP A 298 4.22 -27.99 4.11
C ASP A 298 4.52 -27.33 2.75
N PRO A 299 3.86 -26.23 2.40
CA PRO A 299 4.21 -25.44 1.22
C PRO A 299 5.50 -24.64 1.45
N VAL A 300 6.18 -24.31 0.38
CA VAL A 300 7.36 -23.43 0.46
C VAL A 300 6.99 -22.09 1.12
N ASN A 301 7.78 -21.72 2.15
CA ASN A 301 7.52 -20.47 2.85
C ASN A 301 7.88 -19.26 1.97
N PRO A 302 6.97 -18.26 1.82
CA PRO A 302 7.25 -17.06 1.02
C PRO A 302 8.49 -16.26 1.48
N GLY A 303 8.85 -16.37 2.77
CA GLY A 303 10.08 -15.77 3.31
C GLY A 303 11.33 -16.48 2.80
N SER A 304 11.32 -17.82 2.80
CA SER A 304 12.43 -18.64 2.28
C SER A 304 12.63 -18.40 0.78
N ALA A 305 11.56 -18.38 -0.01
CA ALA A 305 11.64 -18.06 -1.44
C ALA A 305 12.26 -16.67 -1.69
N TYR A 306 11.89 -15.67 -0.88
CA TYR A 306 12.51 -14.34 -0.97
C TYR A 306 13.99 -14.34 -0.62
N THR A 307 14.38 -15.02 0.46
CA THR A 307 15.78 -15.08 0.89
C THR A 307 16.62 -15.81 -0.15
N HIS A 308 16.12 -16.92 -0.68
CA HIS A 308 16.83 -17.69 -1.70
C HIS A 308 17.00 -16.90 -3.01
N MET A 309 15.96 -16.19 -3.46
CA MET A 309 16.09 -15.25 -4.60
C MET A 309 17.25 -14.25 -4.40
N LYS A 310 17.43 -13.73 -3.17
CA LYS A 310 18.54 -12.81 -2.89
C LYS A 310 19.90 -13.48 -3.06
N THR A 311 20.02 -14.72 -2.63
CA THR A 311 21.24 -15.51 -2.82
C THR A 311 21.53 -15.73 -4.31
N LEU A 312 20.52 -16.11 -5.10
CA LEU A 312 20.68 -16.30 -6.55
C LEU A 312 21.09 -14.99 -7.27
N LEU A 313 20.47 -13.87 -6.90
CA LEU A 313 20.85 -12.56 -7.45
C LEU A 313 22.29 -12.19 -7.10
N GLN A 314 22.74 -12.50 -5.87
CA GLN A 314 24.13 -12.28 -5.45
C GLN A 314 25.09 -13.16 -6.25
N HIS A 315 24.78 -14.45 -6.46
CA HIS A 315 25.61 -15.35 -7.26
C HIS A 315 25.68 -14.92 -8.72
N ALA A 316 24.60 -14.33 -9.26
CA ALA A 316 24.57 -13.77 -10.60
C ALA A 316 25.27 -12.39 -10.71
N GLY A 317 25.84 -11.86 -9.61
CA GLY A 317 26.44 -10.52 -9.59
C GLY A 317 25.42 -9.38 -9.79
N LEU A 318 24.14 -9.66 -9.58
CA LEU A 318 23.07 -8.72 -9.83
C LEU A 318 22.68 -7.93 -8.57
N PRO A 319 22.22 -6.69 -8.72
CA PRO A 319 21.75 -5.93 -7.58
C PRO A 319 20.46 -6.51 -7.01
N SER A 320 20.29 -6.30 -5.71
CA SER A 320 19.14 -6.76 -4.96
C SER A 320 17.84 -6.08 -5.41
N ILE A 321 16.87 -6.88 -5.85
CA ILE A 321 15.51 -6.46 -6.19
C ILE A 321 14.49 -7.08 -5.23
N ARG A 322 13.25 -6.59 -5.25
CA ARG A 322 12.14 -7.21 -4.49
C ARG A 322 11.60 -8.41 -5.25
N PHE A 323 11.03 -9.38 -4.56
CA PHE A 323 10.40 -10.54 -5.21
C PHE A 323 9.33 -10.12 -6.25
N HIS A 324 8.57 -9.10 -5.92
CA HIS A 324 7.54 -8.59 -6.84
C HIS A 324 8.12 -7.95 -8.12
N ASP A 325 9.40 -7.60 -8.13
CA ASP A 325 10.08 -7.06 -9.30
C ASP A 325 10.35 -8.14 -10.37
N LEU A 326 10.38 -9.46 -10.01
CA LEU A 326 10.37 -10.57 -10.98
C LEU A 326 9.09 -10.57 -11.81
N ARG A 327 7.95 -10.39 -11.14
CA ARG A 327 6.66 -10.26 -11.83
C ARG A 327 6.61 -8.99 -12.71
N HIS A 328 7.24 -7.89 -12.28
CA HIS A 328 7.38 -6.70 -13.11
C HIS A 328 8.28 -6.97 -14.33
N THR A 329 9.34 -7.74 -14.15
CA THR A 329 10.22 -8.19 -15.24
C THR A 329 9.43 -9.01 -16.26
N PHE A 330 8.69 -10.05 -15.82
CA PHE A 330 7.80 -10.81 -16.70
C PHE A 330 6.85 -9.92 -17.46
N ALA A 331 6.12 -9.04 -16.78
CA ALA A 331 5.12 -8.18 -17.39
C ALA A 331 5.71 -7.21 -18.42
N THR A 332 6.89 -6.65 -18.14
CA THR A 332 7.57 -5.74 -19.06
C THR A 332 8.03 -6.48 -20.30
N HIS A 333 8.70 -7.63 -20.16
CA HIS A 333 9.16 -8.41 -21.31
C HIS A 333 7.99 -8.96 -22.14
N ALA A 334 6.88 -9.35 -21.50
CA ALA A 334 5.67 -9.78 -22.21
C ALA A 334 5.08 -8.65 -23.07
N LEU A 335 5.01 -7.41 -22.54
CA LEU A 335 4.57 -6.24 -23.30
C LEU A 335 5.52 -5.91 -24.47
N ILE A 336 6.84 -5.93 -24.24
CA ILE A 336 7.86 -5.74 -25.28
C ILE A 336 7.71 -6.80 -26.38
N SER A 337 7.37 -8.04 -26.00
CA SER A 337 7.14 -9.15 -26.94
C SER A 337 5.78 -9.08 -27.66
N GLY A 338 4.97 -8.04 -27.44
CA GLY A 338 3.72 -7.79 -28.15
C GLY A 338 2.45 -8.33 -27.50
N VAL A 339 2.51 -8.84 -26.27
CA VAL A 339 1.30 -9.20 -25.54
C VAL A 339 0.52 -7.94 -25.18
N ASP A 340 -0.76 -7.89 -25.55
CA ASP A 340 -1.59 -6.72 -25.27
C ASP A 340 -1.83 -6.53 -23.76
N ALA A 341 -1.95 -5.27 -23.32
CA ALA A 341 -2.04 -4.90 -21.92
C ALA A 341 -3.29 -5.46 -21.20
N LYS A 342 -4.39 -5.70 -21.93
CA LYS A 342 -5.62 -6.25 -21.36
C LYS A 342 -5.47 -7.73 -21.06
N THR A 343 -4.95 -8.50 -22.02
CA THR A 343 -4.61 -9.92 -21.85
C THR A 343 -3.60 -10.10 -20.70
N LEU A 344 -2.51 -9.31 -20.70
CA LEU A 344 -1.52 -9.34 -19.64
C LEU A 344 -2.12 -9.00 -18.26
N SER A 345 -3.01 -8.01 -18.19
CA SER A 345 -3.73 -7.66 -16.96
C SER A 345 -4.57 -8.83 -16.45
N GLY A 346 -5.21 -9.60 -17.36
CA GLY A 346 -5.93 -10.83 -17.04
C GLY A 346 -5.01 -11.91 -16.47
N ILE A 347 -3.90 -12.20 -17.13
CA ILE A 347 -2.88 -13.17 -16.68
C ILE A 347 -2.37 -12.79 -15.27
N LEU A 348 -2.04 -11.54 -15.07
CA LEU A 348 -1.54 -11.03 -13.82
C LEU A 348 -2.63 -10.91 -12.72
N GLY A 349 -3.91 -10.85 -13.07
CA GLY A 349 -5.01 -10.60 -12.11
C GLY A 349 -4.93 -9.21 -11.51
N HIS A 350 -4.75 -8.19 -12.35
CA HIS A 350 -4.88 -6.79 -11.96
C HIS A 350 -6.35 -6.37 -12.02
N THR A 351 -6.81 -5.60 -11.03
CA THR A 351 -8.18 -5.10 -10.97
C THR A 351 -8.47 -4.03 -12.01
N ASN A 352 -7.44 -3.40 -12.55
CA ASN A 352 -7.56 -2.36 -13.58
C ASN A 352 -6.39 -2.47 -14.58
N ALA A 353 -6.70 -2.54 -15.87
CA ALA A 353 -5.70 -2.54 -16.93
C ALA A 353 -4.88 -1.22 -16.95
N SER A 354 -5.46 -0.09 -16.52
CA SER A 354 -4.72 1.17 -16.36
C SER A 354 -3.52 1.02 -15.44
N PHE A 355 -3.63 0.20 -14.38
CA PHE A 355 -2.49 -0.08 -13.49
C PHE A 355 -1.33 -0.76 -14.23
N THR A 356 -1.64 -1.64 -15.18
CA THR A 356 -0.63 -2.26 -16.05
C THR A 356 0.01 -1.22 -16.96
N LEU A 357 -0.78 -0.38 -17.59
CA LEU A 357 -0.29 0.69 -18.46
C LEU A 357 0.55 1.70 -17.65
N ASP A 358 0.05 2.25 -16.55
CA ASP A 358 0.74 3.24 -15.72
C ASP A 358 2.06 2.72 -15.15
N THR A 359 2.11 1.41 -14.86
CA THR A 359 3.31 0.76 -14.30
C THR A 359 4.41 0.60 -15.36
N TYR A 360 4.04 0.41 -16.63
CA TYR A 360 4.95 0.02 -17.71
C TYR A 360 5.08 1.08 -18.82
N THR A 361 4.54 2.27 -18.63
CA THR A 361 4.60 3.40 -19.59
C THR A 361 6.03 3.82 -19.98
N HIS A 362 7.04 3.41 -19.20
CA HIS A 362 8.44 3.77 -19.45
C HIS A 362 9.16 2.86 -20.48
N VAL A 363 8.49 1.85 -21.00
CA VAL A 363 9.06 0.90 -21.99
C VAL A 363 8.83 1.37 -23.44
N THR A 364 8.63 2.65 -23.62
CA THR A 364 7.97 3.24 -24.81
C THR A 364 8.77 3.25 -26.09
N SER A 365 10.10 3.30 -26.08
CA SER A 365 10.88 3.43 -27.33
C SER A 365 10.89 2.14 -28.17
N ASP A 366 11.08 1.00 -27.54
CA ASP A 366 11.13 -0.28 -28.26
C ASP A 366 9.74 -0.74 -28.68
N MET A 367 8.72 -0.50 -27.86
CA MET A 367 7.32 -0.72 -28.23
C MET A 367 6.86 0.21 -29.36
N GLN A 368 7.32 1.47 -29.40
CA GLN A 368 7.02 2.38 -30.50
C GLN A 368 7.69 1.95 -31.79
N LYS A 369 8.94 1.49 -31.76
CA LYS A 369 9.64 0.92 -32.91
C LYS A 369 8.89 -0.30 -33.46
N GLN A 370 8.46 -1.19 -32.58
CA GLN A 370 7.72 -2.41 -32.94
C GLN A 370 6.34 -2.10 -33.50
N ALA A 371 5.60 -1.17 -32.87
CA ALA A 371 4.32 -0.69 -33.38
C ALA A 371 4.46 -0.01 -34.74
N CYS A 372 5.53 0.75 -34.92
CA CYS A 372 5.85 1.38 -36.20
C CYS A 372 6.09 0.32 -37.30
N GLY A 373 6.79 -0.77 -36.97
CA GLY A 373 6.99 -1.90 -37.90
C GLY A 373 5.68 -2.62 -38.26
N ILE A 374 4.81 -2.86 -37.26
CA ILE A 374 3.49 -3.48 -37.51
C ILE A 374 2.59 -2.59 -38.34
N VAL A 375 2.53 -1.28 -38.04
CA VAL A 375 1.76 -0.31 -38.81
C VAL A 375 2.34 -0.16 -40.22
N GLY A 376 3.67 -0.16 -40.34
CA GLY A 376 4.37 -0.12 -41.62
C GLY A 376 3.97 -1.31 -42.51
N GLY A 377 4.10 -2.55 -42.00
CA GLY A 377 3.71 -3.75 -42.75
C GLY A 377 2.23 -3.77 -43.16
N PHE A 378 1.33 -3.37 -42.23
CA PHE A 378 -0.10 -3.23 -42.55
C PHE A 378 -0.36 -2.20 -43.62
N MET A 379 0.38 -1.08 -43.62
CA MET A 379 0.23 -0.04 -44.65
C MET A 379 0.83 -0.47 -45.98
N GLU A 380 1.93 -1.24 -45.99
CA GLU A 380 2.48 -1.85 -47.19
C GLU A 380 1.49 -2.80 -47.88
N ASP A 381 0.81 -3.63 -47.09
CA ASP A 381 -0.25 -4.53 -47.58
C ASP A 381 -1.42 -3.76 -48.22
N ILE A 382 -1.82 -2.62 -47.63
CA ILE A 382 -2.92 -1.79 -48.15
C ILE A 382 -2.50 -0.99 -49.39
N PHE A 383 -1.32 -0.37 -49.36
CA PHE A 383 -0.91 0.57 -50.38
C PHE A 383 -0.07 -0.06 -51.48
N GLY A 384 0.36 -1.33 -51.32
CA GLY A 384 1.18 -2.06 -52.29
C GLY A 384 2.53 -1.39 -52.57
N LYS A 385 3.04 -0.61 -51.62
CA LYS A 385 4.31 0.09 -51.72
C LYS A 385 5.21 -0.31 -50.57
N GLU A 386 6.42 -0.71 -50.91
CA GLU A 386 7.46 -0.95 -49.90
C GLU A 386 7.82 0.37 -49.19
N LEU A 387 7.49 0.48 -47.90
CA LEU A 387 7.89 1.61 -47.09
C LEU A 387 9.30 1.36 -46.54
N LYS A 388 10.23 2.25 -46.94
CA LYS A 388 11.61 2.13 -46.46
C LYS A 388 11.66 2.13 -44.92
N PRO A 389 12.42 1.22 -44.30
CA PRO A 389 12.63 1.24 -42.86
C PRO A 389 13.22 2.60 -42.43
N TRP A 390 12.83 3.05 -41.24
CA TRP A 390 13.41 4.24 -40.62
C TRP A 390 14.90 4.01 -40.42
N GLN A 391 15.75 4.76 -41.14
CA GLN A 391 17.20 4.76 -40.93
C GLN A 391 17.52 5.79 -39.86
N GLU A 392 18.25 5.41 -38.82
CA GLU A 392 18.89 6.38 -37.95
C GLU A 392 19.80 7.27 -38.78
N ASN A 393 19.54 8.57 -38.79
CA ASN A 393 20.44 9.53 -39.43
C ASN A 393 21.81 9.37 -38.75
N GLU A 394 22.79 8.86 -39.53
CA GLU A 394 24.19 8.97 -39.17
C GLU A 394 24.45 10.46 -38.89
N LYS A 395 25.01 10.76 -37.74
CA LYS A 395 25.45 12.11 -37.40
C LYS A 395 26.40 12.56 -38.51
N PRO A 396 26.24 13.76 -39.07
CA PRO A 396 27.23 14.26 -40.04
C PRO A 396 28.59 14.30 -39.32
N GLU A 397 29.56 13.61 -39.88
CA GLU A 397 30.96 13.78 -39.51
C GLU A 397 31.31 15.25 -39.61
N THR A 398 31.67 15.84 -38.49
CA THR A 398 32.24 17.18 -38.42
C THR A 398 33.63 17.07 -39.07
N GLU A 399 33.69 17.49 -40.33
CA GLU A 399 34.95 17.84 -40.95
C GLU A 399 35.65 18.95 -40.17
N GLN A 400 36.93 18.80 -40.04
CA GLN A 400 37.91 19.57 -39.26
C GLN A 400 37.92 21.09 -39.52
#